data_3782875ff351ea35e45f24d4bb2dd44f
#
_entry.id   3782875ff351ea35e45f24d4bb2dd44f
#
_cell.length_a   1.000
_cell.length_b   1.000
_cell.length_c   1.000
_cell.angle_alpha   90.00
_cell.angle_beta   90.00
_cell.angle_gamma   90.00
#
_symmetry.space_group_name_H-M   'P 1'
#
loop_
_entity.id
_entity.type
_entity.pdbx_description
1 polymer ?
#
loop_
_entity_poly.entity_id
_entity_poly.type
_entity_poly.pdbx_seq_one_letter_code
_entity_poly.pdbx_strand_id
1 'polypeptide(L)'
;RGRVTDENAPIVILDPTHPVFFTPNEVSGRDWQEWVQERGLYFLGQKDAQYRDLISTADPFQNNSGVKLGSLVEARYGTGRWIYVGLGLWRQLPAGVPGAYRILANLLSLGDKE
;
A
#
# COMPACT_ATOMS: atom_id res chain seq x y z
N ARG A 1 -3.23 3.59 -16.23
CA ARG A 1 -2.87 4.71 -15.38
C ARG A 1 -2.36 4.25 -14.05
N GLY A 2 -1.47 5.03 -13.48
CA GLY A 2 -0.86 4.69 -12.21
C GLY A 2 -1.63 5.19 -11.01
N ARG A 3 -2.91 4.89 -10.95
CA ARG A 3 -3.75 5.31 -9.83
C ARG A 3 -4.98 4.43 -9.71
N VAL A 4 -5.59 4.47 -8.53
CA VAL A 4 -6.89 3.87 -8.27
C VAL A 4 -7.71 4.88 -7.48
N THR A 5 -8.80 5.34 -8.08
CA THR A 5 -9.61 6.41 -7.50
C THR A 5 -10.70 5.91 -6.57
N ASP A 6 -11.19 4.70 -6.77
CA ASP A 6 -12.22 4.14 -5.90
C ASP A 6 -11.63 3.86 -4.52
N GLU A 7 -12.06 4.61 -3.53
CA GLU A 7 -11.54 4.44 -2.17
C GLU A 7 -11.88 3.07 -1.58
N ASN A 8 -12.85 2.38 -2.16
CA ASN A 8 -13.24 1.04 -1.72
C ASN A 8 -12.65 -0.06 -2.60
N ALA A 9 -11.73 0.28 -3.49
CA ALA A 9 -11.12 -0.70 -4.37
C ALA A 9 -10.49 -1.84 -3.56
N PRO A 10 -10.65 -3.08 -4.02
CA PRO A 10 -10.10 -4.21 -3.27
C PRO A 10 -8.57 -4.17 -3.24
N ILE A 11 -8.04 -4.65 -2.14
CA ILE A 11 -6.60 -4.77 -1.94
C ILE A 11 -6.28 -6.26 -1.86
N VAL A 12 -5.31 -6.68 -2.67
CA VAL A 12 -4.80 -8.06 -2.62
C VAL A 12 -3.38 -8.00 -2.07
N ILE A 13 -3.15 -8.70 -0.97
CA ILE A 13 -1.82 -8.77 -0.37
C ILE A 13 -1.04 -9.84 -1.11
N LEU A 14 0.07 -9.42 -1.76
CA LEU A 14 0.86 -10.31 -2.60
C LEU A 14 1.94 -11.05 -1.81
N ASP A 15 2.35 -10.52 -0.66
CA ASP A 15 3.34 -11.15 0.21
C ASP A 15 2.80 -11.16 1.63
N PRO A 16 1.94 -12.13 1.95
CA PRO A 16 1.26 -12.12 3.25
C PRO A 16 2.18 -12.36 4.44
N THR A 17 3.42 -12.79 4.20
CA THR A 17 4.36 -13.00 5.31
C THR A 17 5.21 -11.76 5.61
N HIS A 18 5.05 -10.70 4.83
CA HIS A 18 5.86 -9.49 5.03
C HIS A 18 5.48 -8.80 6.34
N PRO A 19 6.47 -8.37 7.14
CA PRO A 19 6.19 -7.78 8.46
C PRO A 19 5.34 -6.52 8.42
N VAL A 20 5.27 -5.81 7.28
CA VAL A 20 4.41 -4.63 7.19
C VAL A 20 2.93 -4.96 7.42
N PHE A 21 2.55 -6.23 7.25
CA PHE A 21 1.17 -6.64 7.45
C PHE A 21 0.91 -7.22 8.84
N PHE A 22 1.92 -7.25 9.70
CA PHE A 22 1.78 -7.89 11.01
C PHE A 22 2.26 -7.05 12.19
N THR A 23 3.28 -6.22 12.01
CA THR A 23 3.98 -5.64 13.17
C THR A 23 4.08 -4.14 13.06
N PRO A 24 3.64 -3.42 14.11
CA PRO A 24 3.06 -3.91 15.35
C PRO A 24 1.58 -4.26 15.26
N ASN A 25 0.95 -4.03 14.11
CA ASN A 25 -0.48 -4.29 13.93
C ASN A 25 -0.70 -5.33 12.86
N GLU A 26 -1.55 -6.30 13.14
CA GLU A 26 -1.98 -7.24 12.11
C GLU A 26 -2.98 -6.54 11.19
N VAL A 27 -2.63 -6.46 9.90
CA VAL A 27 -3.46 -5.80 8.91
C VAL A 27 -4.49 -6.78 8.36
N SER A 28 -5.75 -6.40 8.40
CA SER A 28 -6.86 -7.23 7.92
C SER A 28 -7.71 -6.43 6.94
N GLY A 29 -8.73 -7.09 6.41
CA GLY A 29 -9.59 -6.45 5.42
C GLY A 29 -10.21 -5.13 5.91
N ARG A 30 -10.52 -5.05 7.20
CA ARG A 30 -11.17 -3.84 7.72
C ARG A 30 -10.22 -2.65 7.78
N ASP A 31 -8.91 -2.86 7.70
CA ASP A 31 -7.97 -1.73 7.69
C ASP A 31 -8.03 -0.96 6.38
N TRP A 32 -8.67 -1.52 5.36
CA TRP A 32 -8.86 -0.87 4.07
C TRP A 32 -10.24 -0.25 3.92
N GLN A 33 -11.08 -0.34 4.96
CA GLN A 33 -12.44 0.18 4.92
C GLN A 33 -12.47 1.63 5.40
N GLU A 34 -13.53 2.33 4.99
CA GLU A 34 -13.80 3.71 5.40
C GLU A 34 -12.75 4.70 4.92
N TRP A 35 -11.98 4.31 3.92
CA TRP A 35 -11.05 5.22 3.28
C TRP A 35 -11.84 6.30 2.54
N VAL A 36 -11.27 7.51 2.52
CA VAL A 36 -11.85 8.61 1.75
C VAL A 36 -11.06 8.74 0.46
N GLN A 37 -11.68 9.36 -0.54
CA GLN A 37 -11.07 9.49 -1.85
C GLN A 37 -9.63 9.97 -1.69
N GLU A 38 -8.67 9.18 -2.12
CA GLU A 38 -8.79 8.06 -3.04
C GLU A 38 -7.90 6.92 -2.53
N ARG A 39 -7.92 5.75 -3.22
CA ARG A 39 -7.09 4.64 -2.78
C ARG A 39 -5.60 4.96 -2.96
N GLY A 40 -5.21 5.51 -4.10
CA GLY A 40 -3.81 5.88 -4.31
C GLY A 40 -3.56 6.56 -5.64
N LEU A 41 -2.41 7.22 -5.73
CA LEU A 41 -1.96 7.94 -6.91
C LEU A 41 -0.47 7.71 -7.11
N TYR A 42 -0.02 8.03 -8.32
CA TYR A 42 1.41 8.02 -8.64
C TYR A 42 2.06 6.68 -8.38
N PHE A 43 1.36 5.61 -8.76
CA PHE A 43 1.87 4.27 -8.57
C PHE A 43 3.18 4.11 -9.33
N LEU A 44 4.11 3.39 -8.73
CA LEU A 44 5.41 3.13 -9.34
C LEU A 44 5.20 2.10 -10.46
N GLY A 45 5.40 2.54 -11.71
CA GLY A 45 5.11 1.72 -12.88
C GLY A 45 6.20 0.71 -13.18
N GLN A 46 7.00 0.98 -14.20
CA GLN A 46 8.10 0.09 -14.56
C GLN A 46 9.20 0.17 -13.51
N LYS A 47 9.72 -0.99 -13.13
CA LYS A 47 10.74 -1.06 -12.10
C LYS A 47 11.58 -2.31 -12.26
N ASP A 48 12.78 -2.28 -11.71
CA ASP A 48 13.69 -3.41 -11.77
C ASP A 48 13.16 -4.58 -10.94
N ALA A 49 13.72 -5.77 -11.19
CA ALA A 49 13.30 -6.98 -10.50
C ALA A 49 13.57 -6.95 -8.99
N GLN A 50 14.49 -6.09 -8.56
CA GLN A 50 14.80 -5.96 -7.14
C GLN A 50 13.69 -5.24 -6.36
N TYR A 51 12.76 -4.60 -7.06
CA TYR A 51 11.61 -3.94 -6.44
C TYR A 51 10.44 -4.92 -6.43
N ARG A 52 9.86 -5.10 -5.27
CA ARG A 52 8.79 -6.08 -5.07
C ARG A 52 7.50 -5.38 -4.72
N ASP A 53 6.44 -5.72 -5.44
CA ASP A 53 5.11 -5.25 -5.11
C ASP A 53 4.55 -6.04 -3.95
N LEU A 54 4.06 -5.34 -2.93
CA LEU A 54 3.51 -5.99 -1.75
C LEU A 54 2.00 -6.12 -1.81
N ILE A 55 1.34 -5.27 -2.59
CA ILE A 55 -0.11 -5.34 -2.79
C ILE A 55 -0.45 -5.04 -4.24
N SER A 56 -1.66 -5.41 -4.63
CA SER A 56 -2.28 -4.97 -5.87
C SER A 56 -3.67 -4.42 -5.57
N THR A 57 -4.18 -3.59 -6.48
CA THR A 57 -5.52 -3.04 -6.37
C THR A 57 -6.05 -2.73 -7.76
N ALA A 58 -7.35 -2.46 -7.89
CA ALA A 58 -7.95 -2.21 -9.18
C ALA A 58 -9.20 -1.36 -9.03
N ASP A 59 -9.35 -0.37 -9.92
CA ASP A 59 -10.59 0.39 -10.03
C ASP A 59 -11.64 -0.47 -10.73
N PRO A 60 -12.92 -0.31 -10.38
CA PRO A 60 -13.99 -1.00 -11.08
C PRO A 60 -14.38 -0.33 -12.41
N PHE A 61 -13.73 0.77 -12.77
CA PHE A 61 -14.15 1.61 -13.88
C PHE A 61 -13.51 1.17 -15.19
N GLN A 62 -14.30 1.19 -16.27
CA GLN A 62 -13.80 0.78 -17.58
C GLN A 62 -12.66 1.66 -18.07
N ASN A 63 -12.70 2.95 -17.78
CA ASN A 63 -11.67 3.87 -18.25
C ASN A 63 -10.37 3.76 -17.46
N ASN A 64 -10.33 2.92 -16.45
CA ASN A 64 -9.12 2.64 -15.67
C ASN A 64 -9.11 1.20 -15.23
N SER A 65 -9.42 0.29 -16.14
CA SER A 65 -9.54 -1.13 -15.81
C SER A 65 -8.18 -1.77 -15.58
N GLY A 66 -8.22 -2.95 -14.98
CA GLY A 66 -7.05 -3.77 -14.80
C GLY A 66 -6.41 -3.64 -13.43
N VAL A 67 -5.68 -4.68 -13.07
CA VAL A 67 -4.96 -4.73 -11.80
C VAL A 67 -3.79 -3.76 -11.86
N LYS A 68 -3.62 -2.98 -10.78
CA LYS A 68 -2.53 -2.02 -10.67
C LYS A 68 -1.53 -2.48 -9.62
N LEU A 69 -0.28 -2.40 -9.96
CA LEU A 69 0.84 -2.60 -9.06
C LEU A 69 1.49 -1.26 -8.78
N GLY A 70 2.46 -1.25 -7.86
CA GLY A 70 3.24 -0.04 -7.62
C GLY A 70 2.70 0.86 -6.54
N SER A 71 1.64 0.46 -5.83
CA SER A 71 1.10 1.28 -4.76
C SER A 71 1.81 1.06 -3.43
N LEU A 72 2.44 -0.09 -3.25
CA LEU A 72 3.25 -0.38 -2.06
C LEU A 72 4.36 -1.30 -2.52
N VAL A 73 5.58 -0.78 -2.54
CA VAL A 73 6.71 -1.45 -3.17
C VAL A 73 7.91 -1.42 -2.23
N GLU A 74 8.62 -2.52 -2.17
CA GLU A 74 9.82 -2.63 -1.35
C GLU A 74 11.03 -2.95 -2.20
N ALA A 75 12.18 -2.35 -1.84
CA ALA A 75 13.47 -2.73 -2.36
C ALA A 75 14.47 -2.76 -1.22
N ARG A 76 15.48 -3.61 -1.35
CA ARG A 76 16.53 -3.70 -0.35
C ARG A 76 17.81 -3.14 -0.91
N TYR A 77 18.49 -2.35 -0.09
CA TYR A 77 19.79 -1.77 -0.42
C TYR A 77 20.74 -2.08 0.72
N GLY A 78 21.71 -2.97 0.48
CA GLY A 78 22.62 -3.39 1.52
C GLY A 78 21.85 -3.98 2.69
N THR A 79 22.01 -3.41 3.88
CA THR A 79 21.25 -3.82 5.06
C THR A 79 19.98 -3.00 5.26
N GLY A 80 19.76 -2.00 4.40
CA GLY A 80 18.61 -1.11 4.54
C GLY A 80 17.42 -1.54 3.70
N ARG A 81 16.33 -0.83 3.91
CA ARG A 81 15.07 -1.10 3.25
C ARG A 81 14.48 0.20 2.73
N TRP A 82 14.01 0.16 1.49
CA TRP A 82 13.39 1.31 0.84
C TRP A 82 11.95 0.93 0.50
N ILE A 83 11.00 1.79 0.89
CA ILE A 83 9.59 1.55 0.64
C ILE A 83 9.00 2.73 -0.12
N TYR A 84 8.30 2.43 -1.21
CA TYR A 84 7.51 3.42 -1.93
C TYR A 84 6.04 3.23 -1.60
N VAL A 85 5.36 4.30 -1.22
CA VAL A 85 3.95 4.26 -0.85
C VAL A 85 3.17 5.20 -1.76
N GLY A 86 2.39 4.61 -2.65
CA GLY A 86 1.47 5.37 -3.50
C GLY A 86 0.03 5.36 -2.98
N LEU A 87 -0.21 4.69 -1.85
CA LEU A 87 -1.51 4.72 -1.20
C LEU A 87 -1.84 6.13 -0.74
N GLY A 88 -3.13 6.47 -0.74
CA GLY A 88 -3.58 7.81 -0.43
C GLY A 88 -3.54 8.19 1.03
N LEU A 89 -2.43 7.89 1.72
CA LEU A 89 -2.31 8.15 3.15
C LEU A 89 -2.48 9.64 3.49
N TRP A 90 -2.06 10.52 2.59
CA TRP A 90 -2.17 11.96 2.81
C TRP A 90 -3.62 12.42 2.97
N ARG A 91 -4.58 11.65 2.47
CA ARG A 91 -6.00 11.96 2.65
C ARG A 91 -6.58 11.24 3.86
N GLN A 92 -6.09 10.02 4.10
CA GLN A 92 -6.67 9.18 5.15
C GLN A 92 -6.27 9.64 6.55
N LEU A 93 -5.02 10.05 6.71
CA LEU A 93 -4.52 10.44 8.03
C LEU A 93 -5.26 11.66 8.58
N PRO A 94 -5.43 12.75 7.81
CA PRO A 94 -6.22 13.88 8.33
C PRO A 94 -7.68 13.51 8.58
N ALA A 95 -8.22 12.55 7.84
CA ALA A 95 -9.60 12.13 8.02
C ALA A 95 -9.78 11.15 9.18
N GLY A 96 -8.69 10.72 9.82
CA GLY A 96 -8.77 9.85 10.98
C GLY A 96 -9.12 8.40 10.67
N VAL A 97 -8.79 7.92 9.48
CA VAL A 97 -9.10 6.54 9.07
C VAL A 97 -8.22 5.56 9.85
N PRO A 98 -8.80 4.69 10.69
CA PRO A 98 -8.00 3.85 11.58
C PRO A 98 -7.01 2.94 10.86
N GLY A 99 -7.42 2.31 9.76
CA GLY A 99 -6.54 1.40 9.04
C GLY A 99 -5.30 2.10 8.51
N ALA A 100 -5.43 3.35 8.08
CA ALA A 100 -4.29 4.10 7.56
C ALA A 100 -3.26 4.35 8.66
N TYR A 101 -3.69 4.65 9.88
CA TYR A 101 -2.75 4.83 10.99
C TYR A 101 -2.05 3.53 11.35
N ARG A 102 -2.77 2.41 11.29
CA ARG A 102 -2.18 1.11 11.57
C ARG A 102 -1.12 0.74 10.54
N ILE A 103 -1.42 1.00 9.27
CA ILE A 103 -0.47 0.75 8.17
C ILE A 103 0.75 1.64 8.32
N LEU A 104 0.55 2.92 8.63
CA LEU A 104 1.67 3.84 8.82
C LEU A 104 2.56 3.39 9.97
N ALA A 105 1.98 2.98 11.09
CA ALA A 105 2.76 2.49 12.23
C ALA A 105 3.62 1.29 11.82
N ASN A 106 3.05 0.38 11.03
CA ASN A 106 3.78 -0.78 10.56
C ASN A 106 4.93 -0.38 9.63
N LEU A 107 4.69 0.58 8.73
CA LEU A 107 5.74 1.07 7.84
C LEU A 107 6.90 1.66 8.63
N LEU A 108 6.59 2.46 9.63
CA LEU A 108 7.62 3.11 10.44
C LEU A 108 8.40 2.11 11.30
N SER A 109 7.82 0.95 11.57
CA SER A 109 8.44 -0.06 12.41
C SER A 109 9.31 -1.04 11.65
N LEU A 110 9.34 -0.97 10.31
CA LEU A 110 10.04 -1.98 9.50
C LEU A 110 11.53 -2.06 9.78
N GLY A 111 12.16 -0.98 10.22
CA GLY A 111 13.58 -0.97 10.49
C GLY A 111 13.97 -1.49 11.86
N ASP A 112 13.00 -1.71 12.73
CA ASP A 112 13.29 -1.99 14.14
C ASP A 112 13.83 -3.40 14.36
N LYS A 113 13.59 -4.30 13.45
CA LYS A 113 13.90 -5.72 13.62
C LYS A 113 14.99 -6.18 12.67
N GLU A 114 15.73 -5.27 12.11
CA GLU A 114 16.85 -5.62 11.22
C GLU A 114 18.11 -6.03 11.95
#